data_ae35a44f79257b1edecb9a6f7af21c57
#
_entry.id   ae35a44f79257b1edecb9a6f7af21c57
#
_cell.length_a   1.000
_cell.length_b   1.000
_cell.length_c   1.000
_cell.angle_alpha   90.00
_cell.angle_beta   90.00
_cell.angle_gamma   90.00
#
_symmetry.space_group_name_H-M   'P 1'
#
loop_
_entity.id
_entity.type
_entity.pdbx_description
1 polymer ?
#
loop_
_entity_poly.entity_id
_entity_poly.type
_entity_poly.pdbx_seq_one_letter_code
_entity_poly.pdbx_strand_id
1 'polypeptide(L)'
;ITFDPGRSVYHVVSDDQGNRPTADPVRYYSVEIDLTNGILEADGLSVVNVTTLYEDKKSAFAPGGLDPEGFTLAREGFFYFSSEGNIFADPIIDPFIRRYNTQGRMTADLPIPGKYLPNGVDWGVRFNLGFESLNLTPDGRLLVTAGEAALFQDGPAATFTNGSLARILMFDVAHREPVAEYVYEVAPWAEPSAIFGVNGIVEVLPIDNAGTMLVMERSFSVGGVLGGGTGNVVIINEISTAAATDVLDLDALYESGILVPVDSVAKRQVFAFDDLGIPIDNIEGMTFGPDLPDGRKTLVIVSDNNFSAGQFTQFIALALDIEPAS
;
A
#
# COMPACT_ATOMS: atom_id res chain seq x y z
N ILE A 1 -2.95 5.93 -3.64
CA ILE A 1 -3.29 7.37 -3.83
C ILE A 1 -2.11 8.25 -3.44
N THR A 2 -1.87 9.38 -4.16
CA THR A 2 -0.83 10.37 -3.85
C THR A 2 -1.30 11.77 -4.21
N PHE A 3 -0.88 12.79 -3.46
CA PHE A 3 -1.24 14.19 -3.69
C PHE A 3 -0.15 14.94 -4.48
N ASP A 4 -0.55 15.67 -5.53
CA ASP A 4 0.30 16.60 -6.28
C ASP A 4 0.03 18.04 -5.81
N PRO A 5 0.87 18.60 -4.91
CA PRO A 5 0.67 19.96 -4.43
C PRO A 5 0.91 21.03 -5.51
N GLY A 6 1.66 20.70 -6.56
CA GLY A 6 1.94 21.63 -7.67
C GLY A 6 0.72 21.85 -8.59
N ARG A 7 -0.19 20.89 -8.62
CA ARG A 7 -1.42 20.94 -9.44
C ARG A 7 -2.70 20.94 -8.60
N SER A 8 -2.58 20.73 -7.28
CA SER A 8 -3.71 20.56 -6.35
C SER A 8 -4.66 19.43 -6.77
N VAL A 9 -4.10 18.31 -7.23
CA VAL A 9 -4.84 17.11 -7.62
C VAL A 9 -4.31 15.87 -6.90
N TYR A 10 -5.16 14.89 -6.75
CA TYR A 10 -4.76 13.56 -6.30
C TYR A 10 -4.60 12.64 -7.50
N HIS A 11 -3.65 11.75 -7.43
CA HIS A 11 -3.51 10.67 -8.39
C HIS A 11 -3.84 9.36 -7.71
N VAL A 12 -4.70 8.55 -8.34
CA VAL A 12 -5.21 7.28 -7.81
C VAL A 12 -4.98 6.20 -8.85
N VAL A 13 -4.29 5.14 -8.50
CA VAL A 13 -4.15 3.96 -9.36
C VAL A 13 -5.42 3.11 -9.25
N SER A 14 -5.73 2.39 -10.31
CA SER A 14 -6.81 1.39 -10.32
C SER A 14 -6.19 0.01 -10.31
N ASP A 15 -6.66 -0.87 -9.46
CA ASP A 15 -6.36 -2.30 -9.48
C ASP A 15 -7.04 -3.00 -10.67
N ASP A 16 -6.82 -2.46 -11.87
CA ASP A 16 -7.29 -3.05 -13.10
C ASP A 16 -6.11 -3.63 -13.88
N GLN A 17 -5.94 -4.92 -13.81
CA GLN A 17 -4.88 -5.65 -14.50
C GLN A 17 -5.05 -5.68 -16.03
N GLY A 18 -6.06 -4.99 -16.59
CA GLY A 18 -6.38 -5.00 -18.03
C GLY A 18 -6.95 -6.33 -18.53
N ASN A 19 -7.32 -7.25 -17.62
CA ASN A 19 -7.85 -8.59 -17.96
C ASN A 19 -9.39 -8.69 -17.82
N ARG A 20 -10.06 -7.58 -17.54
CA ARG A 20 -11.52 -7.51 -17.38
C ARG A 20 -12.23 -7.41 -18.72
N PRO A 21 -13.56 -7.70 -18.78
CA PRO A 21 -14.33 -7.66 -20.03
C PRO A 21 -14.31 -6.31 -20.76
N THR A 22 -14.10 -5.20 -20.05
CA THR A 22 -13.98 -3.86 -20.64
C THR A 22 -12.68 -3.66 -21.38
N ALA A 23 -11.67 -4.51 -21.12
CA ALA A 23 -10.32 -4.47 -21.70
C ALA A 23 -9.67 -3.06 -21.64
N ASP A 24 -10.00 -2.27 -20.63
CA ASP A 24 -9.34 -1.00 -20.40
C ASP A 24 -7.88 -1.24 -20.01
N PRO A 25 -6.93 -0.46 -20.55
CA PRO A 25 -5.53 -0.62 -20.17
C PRO A 25 -5.30 -0.21 -18.72
N VAL A 26 -4.27 -0.79 -18.09
CA VAL A 26 -3.79 -0.37 -16.76
C VAL A 26 -3.54 1.13 -16.75
N ARG A 27 -4.06 1.84 -15.74
CA ARG A 27 -4.12 3.29 -15.70
C ARG A 27 -4.15 3.87 -14.30
N TYR A 28 -3.85 5.14 -14.19
CA TYR A 28 -4.18 5.95 -13.02
C TYR A 28 -5.08 7.13 -13.40
N TYR A 29 -5.80 7.63 -12.43
CA TYR A 29 -6.70 8.78 -12.54
C TYR A 29 -6.09 9.99 -11.85
N SER A 30 -6.32 11.19 -12.40
CA SER A 30 -6.12 12.45 -11.68
C SER A 30 -7.48 12.94 -11.21
N VAL A 31 -7.57 13.24 -9.93
CA VAL A 31 -8.82 13.57 -9.25
C VAL A 31 -8.67 14.88 -8.49
N GLU A 32 -9.59 15.82 -8.69
CA GLU A 32 -9.74 16.97 -7.82
C GLU A 32 -10.65 16.59 -6.65
N ILE A 33 -10.23 16.96 -5.43
CA ILE A 33 -11.01 16.79 -4.20
C ILE A 33 -11.13 18.16 -3.55
N ASP A 34 -12.34 18.69 -3.46
CA ASP A 34 -12.60 20.00 -2.84
C ASP A 34 -12.70 19.86 -1.31
N LEU A 35 -11.68 20.38 -0.64
CA LEU A 35 -11.59 20.47 0.83
C LEU A 35 -11.52 21.93 1.30
N THR A 36 -11.86 22.90 0.45
CA THR A 36 -11.72 24.34 0.75
C THR A 36 -12.51 24.78 1.97
N ASN A 37 -13.64 24.13 2.23
CA ASN A 37 -14.51 24.40 3.40
C ASN A 37 -14.12 23.52 4.61
N GLY A 38 -13.06 22.71 4.53
CA GLY A 38 -12.65 21.77 5.56
C GLY A 38 -13.55 20.54 5.68
N ILE A 39 -14.43 20.30 4.72
CA ILE A 39 -15.36 19.17 4.64
C ILE A 39 -15.32 18.60 3.22
N LEU A 40 -15.30 17.27 3.11
CA LEU A 40 -15.51 16.58 1.83
C LEU A 40 -16.99 16.36 1.60
N GLU A 41 -17.54 17.10 0.64
CA GLU A 41 -18.94 16.95 0.22
C GLU A 41 -19.09 15.83 -0.80
N ALA A 42 -20.31 15.28 -0.93
CA ALA A 42 -20.59 14.15 -1.82
C ALA A 42 -20.33 14.44 -3.31
N ASP A 43 -20.41 15.72 -3.72
CA ASP A 43 -20.12 16.21 -5.08
C ASP A 43 -18.75 16.92 -5.18
N GLY A 44 -17.95 16.88 -4.10
CA GLY A 44 -16.62 17.51 -4.01
C GLY A 44 -15.51 16.75 -4.71
N LEU A 45 -15.82 15.72 -5.52
CA LEU A 45 -14.83 14.89 -6.20
C LEU A 45 -15.08 14.88 -7.72
N SER A 46 -14.03 15.11 -8.52
CA SER A 46 -14.11 15.02 -9.97
C SER A 46 -12.87 14.40 -10.60
N VAL A 47 -13.07 13.47 -11.53
CA VAL A 47 -11.98 12.91 -12.34
C VAL A 47 -11.66 13.88 -13.47
N VAL A 48 -10.43 14.41 -13.48
CA VAL A 48 -9.99 15.43 -14.45
C VAL A 48 -9.07 14.87 -15.53
N ASN A 49 -8.45 13.71 -15.30
CA ASN A 49 -7.61 13.07 -16.31
C ASN A 49 -7.49 11.57 -16.06
N VAL A 50 -7.20 10.82 -17.12
CA VAL A 50 -6.85 9.38 -17.08
C VAL A 50 -5.56 9.17 -17.85
N THR A 51 -4.61 8.47 -17.27
CA THR A 51 -3.31 8.20 -17.89
C THR A 51 -3.05 6.70 -17.93
N THR A 52 -2.87 6.16 -19.15
CA THR A 52 -2.49 4.75 -19.35
C THR A 52 -1.03 4.51 -18.93
N LEU A 53 -0.78 3.38 -18.26
CA LEU A 53 0.55 2.89 -17.97
C LEU A 53 1.06 1.99 -19.08
N TYR A 54 2.34 2.11 -19.39
CA TYR A 54 3.00 1.35 -20.45
C TYR A 54 4.15 0.52 -19.86
N GLU A 55 4.22 -0.74 -20.26
CA GLU A 55 5.28 -1.66 -19.86
C GLU A 55 6.66 -1.15 -20.35
N ASP A 56 6.69 -0.58 -21.55
CA ASP A 56 7.88 0.03 -22.13
C ASP A 56 7.54 1.40 -22.78
N LYS A 57 8.38 1.88 -23.67
CA LYS A 57 8.16 3.16 -24.38
C LYS A 57 6.97 3.17 -25.34
N LYS A 58 6.42 2.01 -25.71
CA LYS A 58 5.42 1.88 -26.77
C LYS A 58 4.29 0.89 -26.48
N SER A 59 4.57 -0.15 -25.71
CA SER A 59 3.66 -1.27 -25.49
C SER A 59 2.87 -1.07 -24.21
N ALA A 60 1.54 -1.19 -24.25
CA ALA A 60 0.73 -1.36 -23.07
C ALA A 60 1.05 -2.71 -22.42
N PHE A 61 0.78 -2.85 -21.13
CA PHE A 61 0.87 -4.14 -20.47
C PHE A 61 -0.07 -5.15 -21.14
N ALA A 62 0.39 -6.39 -21.23
CA ALA A 62 -0.50 -7.49 -21.55
C ALA A 62 -1.55 -7.65 -20.44
N PRO A 63 -2.76 -8.12 -20.74
CA PRO A 63 -3.75 -8.41 -19.70
C PRO A 63 -3.18 -9.32 -18.61
N GLY A 64 -3.26 -8.91 -17.34
CA GLY A 64 -2.68 -9.61 -16.19
C GLY A 64 -1.15 -9.49 -16.07
N GLY A 65 -0.51 -8.63 -16.86
CA GLY A 65 0.94 -8.40 -16.81
C GLY A 65 1.40 -7.37 -15.79
N LEU A 66 0.48 -6.66 -15.17
CA LEU A 66 0.69 -5.75 -14.06
C LEU A 66 -0.47 -5.92 -13.09
N ASP A 67 -0.15 -6.07 -11.82
CA ASP A 67 -1.04 -6.01 -10.67
C ASP A 67 -0.68 -4.75 -9.88
N PRO A 68 -1.29 -3.58 -10.19
CA PRO A 68 -0.80 -2.30 -9.71
C PRO A 68 -1.36 -2.01 -8.33
N GLU A 69 -0.48 -1.87 -7.34
CA GLU A 69 -0.85 -1.63 -5.95
C GLU A 69 -0.33 -0.27 -5.46
N GLY A 70 0.89 -0.22 -4.96
CA GLY A 70 1.46 1.01 -4.45
C GLY A 70 1.75 2.06 -5.52
N PHE A 71 1.46 3.31 -5.19
CA PHE A 71 1.60 4.42 -6.13
C PHE A 71 1.97 5.73 -5.43
N THR A 72 3.08 6.35 -5.83
CA THR A 72 3.50 7.64 -5.27
C THR A 72 4.13 8.58 -6.29
N LEU A 73 3.94 9.89 -6.08
CA LEU A 73 4.51 10.97 -6.88
C LEU A 73 5.84 11.44 -6.28
N ALA A 74 6.92 11.41 -7.07
CA ALA A 74 8.20 12.03 -6.73
C ALA A 74 8.23 13.52 -7.09
N ARG A 75 9.04 14.29 -6.36
CA ARG A 75 9.15 15.76 -6.52
C ARG A 75 9.55 16.21 -7.92
N GLU A 76 10.32 15.40 -8.64
CA GLU A 76 10.74 15.69 -10.02
C GLU A 76 9.65 15.42 -11.07
N GLY A 77 8.41 15.09 -10.65
CA GLY A 77 7.30 14.78 -11.54
C GLY A 77 7.39 13.40 -12.17
N PHE A 78 8.07 12.46 -11.50
CA PHE A 78 8.01 11.04 -11.79
C PHE A 78 7.07 10.33 -10.82
N PHE A 79 6.52 9.22 -11.26
CA PHE A 79 5.74 8.32 -10.40
C PHE A 79 6.50 7.02 -10.17
N TYR A 80 6.32 6.46 -8.99
CA TYR A 80 6.71 5.07 -8.71
C TYR A 80 5.45 4.23 -8.57
N PHE A 81 5.50 3.02 -9.10
CA PHE A 81 4.47 2.00 -9.00
C PHE A 81 5.08 0.71 -8.51
N SER A 82 4.39 0.02 -7.60
CA SER A 82 4.63 -1.38 -7.30
C SER A 82 3.66 -2.29 -8.04
N SER A 83 4.05 -3.53 -8.18
CA SER A 83 3.24 -4.64 -8.63
C SER A 83 3.56 -5.86 -7.80
N GLU A 84 2.54 -6.60 -7.41
CA GLU A 84 2.70 -7.85 -6.68
C GLU A 84 3.29 -8.98 -7.51
N GLY A 85 3.23 -8.85 -8.83
CA GLY A 85 3.55 -9.95 -9.74
C GLY A 85 2.42 -10.99 -9.80
N ASN A 86 2.73 -12.18 -10.35
CA ASN A 86 1.77 -13.28 -10.40
C ASN A 86 2.50 -14.63 -10.35
N ILE A 87 2.42 -15.32 -9.22
CA ILE A 87 3.06 -16.62 -9.01
C ILE A 87 2.41 -17.77 -9.78
N PHE A 88 1.20 -17.58 -10.30
CA PHE A 88 0.47 -18.58 -11.09
C PHE A 88 0.60 -18.35 -12.60
N ALA A 89 1.26 -17.30 -13.03
CA ALA A 89 1.56 -17.08 -14.44
C ALA A 89 2.64 -18.08 -14.94
N ASP A 90 2.64 -18.37 -16.23
CA ASP A 90 3.68 -19.18 -16.88
C ASP A 90 4.26 -18.41 -18.09
N PRO A 91 5.48 -17.86 -17.98
CA PRO A 91 6.35 -17.86 -16.79
C PRO A 91 5.80 -17.03 -15.62
N ILE A 92 6.28 -17.31 -14.40
CA ILE A 92 5.99 -16.48 -13.20
C ILE A 92 6.32 -15.01 -13.51
N ILE A 93 5.44 -14.11 -13.10
CA ILE A 93 5.68 -12.66 -13.15
C ILE A 93 6.17 -12.23 -11.77
N ASP A 94 7.41 -11.75 -11.72
CA ASP A 94 8.01 -11.26 -10.49
C ASP A 94 7.37 -9.95 -10.02
N PRO A 95 7.30 -9.69 -8.69
CA PRO A 95 6.95 -8.38 -8.18
C PRO A 95 8.00 -7.36 -8.61
N PHE A 96 7.58 -6.11 -8.81
CA PHE A 96 8.50 -5.04 -9.19
C PHE A 96 8.12 -3.68 -8.62
N ILE A 97 9.09 -2.78 -8.58
CA ILE A 97 8.89 -1.34 -8.37
C ILE A 97 9.51 -0.62 -9.54
N ARG A 98 8.71 0.19 -10.25
CA ARG A 98 9.14 0.90 -11.46
C ARG A 98 8.84 2.38 -11.38
N ARG A 99 9.74 3.17 -11.99
CA ARG A 99 9.56 4.61 -12.14
C ARG A 99 8.99 4.95 -13.50
N TYR A 100 7.99 5.84 -13.51
CA TYR A 100 7.28 6.30 -14.69
C TYR A 100 7.32 7.82 -14.81
N ASN A 101 7.26 8.34 -16.04
CA ASN A 101 7.02 9.76 -16.26
C ASN A 101 5.49 10.07 -16.23
N THR A 102 5.15 11.37 -16.31
CA THR A 102 3.74 11.83 -16.29
C THR A 102 2.90 11.39 -17.50
N GLN A 103 3.53 10.81 -18.54
CA GLN A 103 2.85 10.23 -19.69
C GLN A 103 2.64 8.71 -19.52
N GLY A 104 2.85 8.17 -18.32
CA GLY A 104 2.69 6.75 -18.03
C GLY A 104 3.74 5.83 -18.64
N ARG A 105 4.93 6.36 -19.05
CA ARG A 105 5.98 5.56 -19.65
C ARG A 105 7.06 5.21 -18.64
N MET A 106 7.43 3.93 -18.60
CA MET A 106 8.49 3.42 -17.74
C MET A 106 9.83 4.09 -18.05
N THR A 107 10.54 4.50 -17.04
CA THR A 107 11.85 5.20 -17.12
C THR A 107 12.97 4.48 -16.39
N ALA A 108 12.63 3.66 -15.38
CA ALA A 108 13.59 2.85 -14.63
C ALA A 108 12.87 1.71 -13.90
N ASP A 109 13.59 0.60 -13.68
CA ASP A 109 13.28 -0.43 -12.70
C ASP A 109 14.12 -0.20 -11.44
N LEU A 110 13.57 -0.55 -10.27
CA LEU A 110 14.32 -0.66 -9.02
C LEU A 110 14.67 -2.14 -8.79
N PRO A 111 15.90 -2.45 -8.35
CA PRO A 111 16.30 -3.84 -8.11
C PRO A 111 15.59 -4.38 -6.86
N ILE A 112 14.72 -5.35 -7.03
CA ILE A 112 14.06 -6.04 -5.92
C ILE A 112 15.02 -7.09 -5.33
N PRO A 113 15.21 -7.14 -4.00
CA PRO A 113 16.03 -8.18 -3.38
C PRO A 113 15.53 -9.57 -3.70
N GLY A 114 16.46 -10.51 -3.98
CA GLY A 114 16.13 -11.87 -4.42
C GLY A 114 15.21 -12.66 -3.48
N LYS A 115 15.18 -12.29 -2.19
CA LYS A 115 14.27 -12.88 -1.19
C LYS A 115 12.78 -12.65 -1.49
N TYR A 116 12.43 -11.64 -2.26
CA TYR A 116 11.04 -11.33 -2.66
C TYR A 116 10.61 -12.08 -3.92
N LEU A 117 11.57 -12.54 -4.76
CA LEU A 117 11.26 -13.16 -6.05
C LEU A 117 10.69 -14.57 -5.83
N PRO A 118 9.44 -14.84 -6.25
CA PRO A 118 8.78 -16.09 -5.96
C PRO A 118 9.31 -17.25 -6.80
N ASN A 119 9.47 -18.42 -6.19
CA ASN A 119 9.75 -19.68 -6.90
C ASN A 119 8.48 -20.50 -7.19
N GLY A 120 7.31 -19.97 -6.81
CA GLY A 120 6.01 -20.63 -7.00
C GLY A 120 5.71 -21.77 -6.03
N VAL A 121 6.56 -22.02 -5.03
CA VAL A 121 6.41 -23.14 -4.07
C VAL A 121 6.47 -22.65 -2.62
N ASP A 122 7.63 -22.18 -2.17
CA ASP A 122 7.91 -21.93 -0.75
C ASP A 122 8.88 -20.76 -0.51
N TRP A 123 9.10 -19.91 -1.52
CA TRP A 123 10.02 -18.78 -1.47
C TRP A 123 9.43 -17.54 -2.15
N GLY A 124 9.74 -16.35 -1.62
CA GLY A 124 9.35 -15.06 -2.15
C GLY A 124 7.98 -14.60 -1.67
N VAL A 125 7.40 -13.65 -2.42
CA VAL A 125 6.05 -13.15 -2.14
C VAL A 125 5.00 -14.23 -2.36
N ARG A 126 3.88 -14.09 -1.64
CA ARG A 126 2.70 -14.94 -1.82
C ARG A 126 1.80 -14.37 -2.89
N PHE A 127 0.93 -15.20 -3.43
CA PHE A 127 -0.11 -14.75 -4.35
C PHE A 127 -1.03 -13.73 -3.67
N ASN A 128 -1.18 -12.58 -4.28
CA ASN A 128 -2.05 -11.48 -3.83
C ASN A 128 -1.78 -11.06 -2.37
N LEU A 129 -0.50 -11.06 -1.96
CA LEU A 129 0.01 -10.63 -0.65
C LEU A 129 1.44 -10.07 -0.80
N GLY A 130 1.72 -9.41 -1.92
CA GLY A 130 3.03 -8.84 -2.27
C GLY A 130 3.20 -7.39 -1.83
N PHE A 131 3.69 -6.53 -2.74
CA PHE A 131 3.93 -5.11 -2.46
C PHE A 131 2.65 -4.29 -2.60
N GLU A 132 1.96 -4.02 -1.51
CA GLU A 132 0.71 -3.26 -1.47
C GLU A 132 0.91 -1.75 -1.47
N SER A 133 1.91 -1.26 -0.78
CA SER A 133 2.11 0.16 -0.51
C SER A 133 3.33 0.73 -1.21
N LEU A 134 3.31 2.04 -1.48
CA LEU A 134 4.50 2.73 -1.99
C LEU A 134 4.41 4.23 -1.71
N ASN A 135 5.26 4.74 -0.79
CA ASN A 135 5.29 6.14 -0.45
C ASN A 135 6.72 6.68 -0.29
N LEU A 136 6.87 7.98 -0.41
CA LEU A 136 8.13 8.67 -0.17
C LEU A 136 8.17 9.28 1.22
N THR A 137 9.38 9.33 1.81
CA THR A 137 9.62 10.17 2.99
C THR A 137 9.36 11.66 2.65
N PRO A 138 9.02 12.50 3.63
CA PRO A 138 8.71 13.91 3.39
C PRO A 138 9.81 14.70 2.64
N ASP A 139 11.08 14.32 2.81
CA ASP A 139 12.21 14.90 2.06
C ASP A 139 12.38 14.31 0.65
N GLY A 140 11.68 13.22 0.33
CA GLY A 140 11.73 12.51 -0.95
C GLY A 140 12.99 11.67 -1.17
N ARG A 141 13.78 11.40 -0.11
CA ARG A 141 15.04 10.65 -0.24
C ARG A 141 14.86 9.15 -0.20
N LEU A 142 13.89 8.68 0.57
CA LEU A 142 13.60 7.25 0.69
C LEU A 142 12.23 6.94 0.13
N LEU A 143 12.17 5.84 -0.63
CA LEU A 143 10.94 5.22 -1.08
C LEU A 143 10.67 4.03 -0.17
N VAL A 144 9.48 3.94 0.37
CA VAL A 144 9.08 2.92 1.34
C VAL A 144 7.97 2.07 0.74
N THR A 145 8.08 0.77 0.88
CA THR A 145 7.06 -0.22 0.51
C THR A 145 6.92 -1.27 1.61
N ALA A 146 5.84 -2.00 1.61
CA ALA A 146 5.66 -3.17 2.47
C ALA A 146 4.99 -4.31 1.70
N GLY A 147 5.34 -5.55 2.07
CA GLY A 147 4.52 -6.69 1.72
C GLY A 147 3.26 -6.74 2.57
N GLU A 148 2.12 -7.17 2.00
CA GLU A 148 0.87 -7.33 2.76
C GLU A 148 1.05 -8.36 3.89
N ALA A 149 1.78 -9.45 3.62
CA ALA A 149 2.03 -10.53 4.57
C ALA A 149 3.49 -10.98 4.58
N ALA A 150 3.80 -11.96 5.44
CA ALA A 150 5.10 -12.64 5.47
C ALA A 150 5.46 -13.25 4.12
N LEU A 151 6.72 -13.16 3.72
CA LEU A 151 7.25 -13.98 2.63
C LEU A 151 7.08 -15.47 2.97
N PHE A 152 7.08 -16.36 1.97
CA PHE A 152 6.93 -17.80 2.23
C PHE A 152 7.93 -18.32 3.25
N GLN A 153 9.19 -17.90 3.17
CA GLN A 153 10.27 -18.31 4.09
C GLN A 153 10.20 -17.65 5.47
N ASP A 154 9.37 -16.61 5.64
CA ASP A 154 9.23 -15.87 6.91
C ASP A 154 8.05 -16.35 7.76
N GLY A 155 7.44 -17.46 7.41
CA GLY A 155 6.35 -18.05 8.16
C GLY A 155 4.99 -17.89 7.48
N PRO A 156 3.87 -18.19 8.16
CA PRO A 156 2.53 -18.15 7.58
C PRO A 156 2.00 -16.72 7.42
N ALA A 157 1.06 -16.54 6.49
CA ALA A 157 0.18 -15.37 6.49
C ALA A 157 -0.69 -15.36 7.76
N ALA A 158 -1.26 -14.20 8.09
CA ALA A 158 -2.12 -14.06 9.27
C ALA A 158 -3.31 -15.01 9.23
N THR A 159 -3.71 -15.47 10.40
CA THR A 159 -4.91 -16.31 10.63
C THR A 159 -5.75 -15.67 11.72
N PHE A 160 -6.90 -16.24 12.05
CA PHE A 160 -7.70 -15.77 13.18
C PHE A 160 -6.97 -15.87 14.53
N THR A 161 -6.02 -16.78 14.66
CA THR A 161 -5.30 -17.03 15.94
C THR A 161 -3.86 -16.55 15.95
N ASN A 162 -3.27 -16.27 14.79
CA ASN A 162 -1.86 -15.91 14.66
C ASN A 162 -1.69 -14.76 13.69
N GLY A 163 -0.82 -13.83 14.03
CA GLY A 163 -0.36 -12.78 13.13
C GLY A 163 0.61 -13.27 12.06
N SER A 164 1.19 -12.34 11.33
CA SER A 164 2.16 -12.56 10.25
C SER A 164 3.34 -11.60 10.39
N LEU A 165 4.52 -11.98 9.90
CA LEU A 165 5.72 -11.14 9.93
C LEU A 165 5.96 -10.50 8.55
N ALA A 166 5.31 -9.38 8.30
CA ALA A 166 5.51 -8.62 7.07
C ALA A 166 6.82 -7.82 7.11
N ARG A 167 7.35 -7.48 5.95
CA ARG A 167 8.57 -6.67 5.81
C ARG A 167 8.25 -5.30 5.25
N ILE A 168 8.82 -4.25 5.84
CA ILE A 168 8.84 -2.87 5.33
C ILE A 168 10.22 -2.64 4.71
N LEU A 169 10.26 -2.42 3.40
CA LEU A 169 11.49 -2.26 2.62
C LEU A 169 11.67 -0.80 2.20
N MET A 170 12.89 -0.28 2.33
CA MET A 170 13.22 1.10 2.01
C MET A 170 14.30 1.17 0.92
N PHE A 171 14.09 2.05 -0.06
CA PHE A 171 15.04 2.30 -1.14
C PHE A 171 15.57 3.73 -1.07
N ASP A 172 16.86 3.92 -1.35
CA ASP A 172 17.42 5.24 -1.67
C ASP A 172 16.98 5.64 -3.08
N VAL A 173 16.27 6.75 -3.19
CA VAL A 173 15.71 7.26 -4.45
C VAL A 173 16.80 7.65 -5.45
N ALA A 174 17.90 8.23 -4.97
CA ALA A 174 19.00 8.72 -5.82
C ALA A 174 19.82 7.56 -6.41
N HIS A 175 20.11 6.54 -5.60
CA HIS A 175 20.88 5.37 -6.00
C HIS A 175 19.98 4.26 -6.56
N ARG A 176 18.69 4.27 -6.23
CA ARG A 176 17.69 3.27 -6.62
C ARG A 176 18.04 1.87 -6.15
N GLU A 177 18.49 1.77 -4.91
CA GLU A 177 18.88 0.52 -4.28
C GLU A 177 18.25 0.38 -2.90
N PRO A 178 17.95 -0.84 -2.44
CA PRO A 178 17.44 -1.06 -1.09
C PRO A 178 18.51 -0.68 -0.07
N VAL A 179 18.11 -0.01 1.02
CA VAL A 179 19.04 0.53 2.03
C VAL A 179 18.69 0.14 3.46
N ALA A 180 17.46 -0.31 3.72
CA ALA A 180 17.04 -0.80 5.02
C ALA A 180 15.77 -1.66 4.89
N GLU A 181 15.57 -2.56 5.83
CA GLU A 181 14.38 -3.39 5.90
C GLU A 181 14.03 -3.70 7.36
N TYR A 182 12.75 -3.66 7.69
CA TYR A 182 12.28 -3.87 9.05
C TYR A 182 11.11 -4.84 9.10
N VAL A 183 10.97 -5.55 10.23
CA VAL A 183 9.86 -6.47 10.46
C VAL A 183 8.70 -5.74 11.11
N TYR A 184 7.51 -5.94 10.55
CA TYR A 184 6.23 -5.49 11.10
C TYR A 184 5.39 -6.72 11.48
N GLU A 185 4.87 -6.73 12.71
CA GLU A 185 3.98 -7.78 13.17
C GLU A 185 2.53 -7.46 12.82
N VAL A 186 2.03 -8.04 11.72
CA VAL A 186 0.62 -7.96 11.33
C VAL A 186 -0.22 -8.71 12.36
N ALA A 187 -1.33 -8.11 12.77
CA ALA A 187 -2.25 -8.71 13.75
C ALA A 187 -2.99 -9.95 13.17
N PRO A 188 -3.55 -10.83 14.01
CA PRO A 188 -4.53 -11.81 13.57
C PRO A 188 -5.75 -11.16 12.91
N TRP A 189 -6.57 -11.93 12.17
CA TRP A 189 -7.85 -11.45 11.62
C TRP A 189 -8.74 -10.89 12.74
N ALA A 190 -9.46 -9.83 12.44
CA ALA A 190 -10.33 -9.20 13.42
C ALA A 190 -11.54 -10.06 13.82
N GLU A 191 -12.07 -10.86 12.87
CA GLU A 191 -13.24 -11.71 13.09
C GLU A 191 -13.02 -13.12 12.58
N PRO A 192 -13.57 -14.14 13.28
CA PRO A 192 -13.48 -15.52 12.82
C PRO A 192 -14.31 -15.73 11.53
N SER A 193 -13.78 -16.51 10.61
CA SER A 193 -14.51 -16.96 9.43
C SER A 193 -14.26 -18.45 9.19
N ALA A 194 -15.33 -19.20 8.85
CA ALA A 194 -15.22 -20.59 8.44
C ALA A 194 -14.93 -20.76 6.94
N ILE A 195 -14.96 -19.66 6.18
CA ILE A 195 -14.83 -19.68 4.72
C ILE A 195 -13.48 -19.08 4.31
N PHE A 196 -13.25 -17.80 4.64
CA PHE A 196 -12.04 -17.08 4.27
C PHE A 196 -11.85 -15.86 5.16
N GLY A 197 -10.60 -15.56 5.50
CA GLY A 197 -10.19 -14.31 6.13
C GLY A 197 -8.74 -14.00 5.77
N VAL A 198 -8.40 -12.73 5.85
CA VAL A 198 -7.06 -12.18 5.66
C VAL A 198 -6.86 -10.99 6.58
N ASN A 199 -5.63 -10.70 6.96
CA ASN A 199 -5.20 -9.41 7.52
C ASN A 199 -3.80 -9.13 7.02
N GLY A 200 -3.58 -7.90 6.58
CA GLY A 200 -2.30 -7.47 6.03
C GLY A 200 -2.10 -5.97 6.07
N ILE A 201 -0.89 -5.56 5.69
CA ILE A 201 -0.55 -4.16 5.45
C ILE A 201 -1.09 -3.77 4.08
N VAL A 202 -1.95 -2.77 4.00
CA VAL A 202 -2.45 -2.25 2.73
C VAL A 202 -1.88 -0.87 2.38
N GLU A 203 -1.32 -0.15 3.38
CA GLU A 203 -0.63 1.12 3.09
C GLU A 203 0.39 1.47 4.17
N VAL A 204 1.51 2.08 3.77
CA VAL A 204 2.54 2.64 4.66
C VAL A 204 2.83 4.07 4.25
N LEU A 205 2.60 5.04 5.13
CA LEU A 205 2.78 6.47 4.87
C LEU A 205 3.80 7.07 5.85
N PRO A 206 5.04 7.39 5.40
CA PRO A 206 6.02 8.10 6.23
C PRO A 206 5.51 9.48 6.64
N ILE A 207 5.59 9.80 7.94
CA ILE A 207 5.20 11.11 8.47
C ILE A 207 6.39 12.01 8.79
N ASP A 208 7.57 11.43 8.92
CA ASP A 208 8.83 12.15 9.10
C ASP A 208 10.00 11.48 8.34
N ASN A 209 11.20 12.05 8.47
CA ASN A 209 12.42 11.49 7.88
C ASN A 209 13.25 10.69 8.90
N ALA A 210 12.70 10.45 10.10
CA ALA A 210 13.36 9.75 11.19
C ALA A 210 12.88 8.31 11.36
N GLY A 211 11.95 7.86 10.51
CA GLY A 211 11.42 6.51 10.48
C GLY A 211 10.11 6.34 11.24
N THR A 212 9.38 7.43 11.50
CA THR A 212 8.01 7.36 11.98
C THR A 212 7.05 7.29 10.78
N MET A 213 6.12 6.33 10.81
CA MET A 213 5.19 6.07 9.71
C MET A 213 3.80 5.71 10.24
N LEU A 214 2.79 5.98 9.44
CA LEU A 214 1.47 5.37 9.59
C LEU A 214 1.43 4.09 8.77
N VAL A 215 0.93 3.03 9.37
CA VAL A 215 0.70 1.74 8.71
C VAL A 215 -0.77 1.38 8.84
N MET A 216 -1.40 1.13 7.71
CA MET A 216 -2.78 0.71 7.66
C MET A 216 -2.85 -0.81 7.53
N GLU A 217 -3.51 -1.47 8.50
CA GLU A 217 -3.88 -2.88 8.42
C GLU A 217 -5.35 -2.99 8.03
N ARG A 218 -5.64 -3.87 7.10
CA ARG A 218 -7.02 -4.25 6.71
C ARG A 218 -7.22 -5.72 6.97
N SER A 219 -8.16 -6.02 7.85
CA SER A 219 -8.67 -7.37 8.05
C SER A 219 -9.98 -7.54 7.30
N PHE A 220 -10.09 -8.62 6.51
CA PHE A 220 -11.32 -9.02 5.84
C PHE A 220 -11.73 -10.42 6.29
N SER A 221 -13.02 -10.62 6.55
CA SER A 221 -13.58 -11.92 6.92
C SER A 221 -14.92 -12.14 6.24
N VAL A 222 -15.04 -13.21 5.47
CA VAL A 222 -16.32 -13.57 4.84
C VAL A 222 -17.35 -13.92 5.91
N GLY A 223 -18.47 -13.17 5.94
CA GLY A 223 -19.49 -13.26 6.97
C GLY A 223 -19.22 -12.44 8.22
N GLY A 224 -18.18 -11.62 8.20
CA GLY A 224 -17.89 -10.62 9.25
C GLY A 224 -19.00 -9.57 9.37
N VAL A 225 -19.19 -9.06 10.59
CA VAL A 225 -20.23 -8.06 10.92
C VAL A 225 -19.64 -6.72 11.39
N LEU A 226 -18.39 -6.70 11.81
CA LEU A 226 -17.64 -5.47 12.07
C LEU A 226 -17.42 -4.68 10.77
N GLY A 227 -16.97 -3.47 10.86
CA GLY A 227 -16.76 -2.61 9.69
C GLY A 227 -18.06 -2.30 8.93
N GLY A 228 -19.20 -2.23 9.61
CA GLY A 228 -20.48 -1.94 8.98
C GLY A 228 -21.07 -3.10 8.19
N GLY A 229 -20.60 -4.33 8.39
CA GLY A 229 -21.12 -5.55 7.76
C GLY A 229 -20.53 -5.84 6.37
N THR A 230 -19.51 -5.10 5.92
CA THR A 230 -18.76 -5.41 4.70
C THR A 230 -17.77 -6.55 4.89
N GLY A 231 -17.44 -6.88 6.17
CA GLY A 231 -16.40 -7.82 6.55
C GLY A 231 -15.00 -7.19 6.66
N ASN A 232 -14.85 -5.93 6.31
CA ASN A 232 -13.59 -5.19 6.41
C ASN A 232 -13.49 -4.48 7.76
N VAL A 233 -12.38 -4.69 8.46
CA VAL A 233 -12.00 -3.95 9.67
C VAL A 233 -10.65 -3.31 9.40
N VAL A 234 -10.60 -1.98 9.45
CA VAL A 234 -9.40 -1.21 9.10
C VAL A 234 -8.92 -0.40 10.29
N ILE A 235 -7.63 -0.48 10.57
CA ILE A 235 -6.96 0.30 11.62
C ILE A 235 -5.72 0.99 11.07
N ILE A 236 -5.36 2.11 11.69
CA ILE A 236 -4.08 2.78 11.43
C ILE A 236 -3.22 2.66 12.70
N ASN A 237 -2.01 2.18 12.52
CA ASN A 237 -0.97 2.14 13.53
C ASN A 237 0.10 3.19 13.22
N GLU A 238 0.58 3.89 14.22
CA GLU A 238 1.84 4.62 14.16
C GLU A 238 2.97 3.66 14.51
N ILE A 239 4.04 3.68 13.72
CA ILE A 239 5.23 2.87 13.96
C ILE A 239 6.49 3.71 14.04
N SER A 240 7.54 3.13 14.63
CA SER A 240 8.88 3.70 14.62
C SER A 240 9.93 2.62 14.31
N THR A 241 10.83 2.92 13.38
CA THR A 241 11.96 2.07 13.04
C THR A 241 13.19 2.28 13.93
N ALA A 242 13.17 3.29 14.82
CA ALA A 242 14.36 3.76 15.56
C ALA A 242 15.05 2.70 16.43
N ALA A 243 14.29 1.71 16.94
CA ALA A 243 14.82 0.62 17.76
C ALA A 243 14.68 -0.74 17.08
N ALA A 244 14.17 -0.79 15.84
CA ALA A 244 13.97 -2.04 15.12
C ALA A 244 15.30 -2.55 14.53
N THR A 245 15.42 -3.86 14.41
CA THR A 245 16.56 -4.50 13.74
C THR A 245 16.43 -4.33 12.23
N ASP A 246 17.47 -3.80 11.58
CA ASP A 246 17.57 -3.84 10.13
C ASP A 246 17.83 -5.27 9.67
N VAL A 247 16.92 -5.82 8.87
CA VAL A 247 16.94 -7.21 8.39
C VAL A 247 17.21 -7.30 6.88
N LEU A 248 17.73 -6.24 6.28
CA LEU A 248 17.98 -6.19 4.83
C LEU A 248 18.88 -7.35 4.35
N ASP A 249 19.87 -7.72 5.14
CA ASP A 249 20.80 -8.81 4.81
C ASP A 249 20.27 -10.21 5.19
N LEU A 250 19.10 -10.34 5.78
CA LEU A 250 18.48 -11.62 6.14
C LEU A 250 17.54 -12.09 5.01
N ASP A 251 17.91 -13.17 4.34
CA ASP A 251 17.09 -13.79 3.30
C ASP A 251 15.80 -14.41 3.86
N ALA A 252 15.83 -14.90 5.09
CA ALA A 252 14.70 -15.46 5.81
C ALA A 252 14.75 -15.06 7.29
N LEU A 253 13.57 -14.90 7.91
CA LEU A 253 13.43 -14.65 9.34
C LEU A 253 13.48 -15.95 10.17
N TYR A 254 13.49 -17.12 9.53
CA TYR A 254 13.62 -18.41 10.18
C TYR A 254 14.87 -19.15 9.69
N GLU A 255 15.69 -19.61 10.64
CA GLU A 255 16.78 -20.54 10.39
C GLU A 255 16.46 -21.90 11.01
N SER A 256 16.45 -22.96 10.19
CA SER A 256 16.13 -24.32 10.65
C SER A 256 14.83 -24.43 11.47
N GLY A 257 13.83 -23.62 11.13
CA GLY A 257 12.53 -23.56 11.80
C GLY A 257 12.51 -22.75 13.11
N ILE A 258 13.58 -22.04 13.43
CA ILE A 258 13.70 -21.16 14.61
C ILE A 258 13.71 -19.71 14.13
N LEU A 259 12.86 -18.87 14.72
CA LEU A 259 12.84 -17.44 14.44
C LEU A 259 14.18 -16.82 14.85
N VAL A 260 14.81 -16.11 13.93
CA VAL A 260 16.01 -15.32 14.20
C VAL A 260 15.64 -14.19 15.17
N PRO A 261 16.41 -13.96 16.25
CA PRO A 261 16.13 -12.87 17.18
C PRO A 261 16.26 -11.51 16.48
N VAL A 262 15.14 -10.83 16.27
CA VAL A 262 15.06 -9.49 15.68
C VAL A 262 14.05 -8.66 16.47
N ASP A 263 14.31 -7.38 16.61
CA ASP A 263 13.36 -6.43 17.18
C ASP A 263 12.49 -5.89 16.03
N SER A 264 11.19 -6.18 16.08
CA SER A 264 10.19 -5.63 15.17
C SER A 264 10.01 -4.12 15.41
N VAL A 265 9.44 -3.40 14.46
CA VAL A 265 9.07 -1.99 14.65
C VAL A 265 8.11 -1.85 15.83
N ALA A 266 8.35 -0.86 16.69
CA ALA A 266 7.37 -0.49 17.71
C ALA A 266 6.11 0.03 17.05
N LYS A 267 4.92 -0.44 17.46
CA LYS A 267 3.65 0.02 16.92
C LYS A 267 2.64 0.40 17.98
N ARG A 268 1.81 1.40 17.66
CA ARG A 268 0.71 1.90 18.49
C ARG A 268 -0.49 2.21 17.61
N GLN A 269 -1.63 1.59 17.86
CA GLN A 269 -2.87 1.94 17.16
C GLN A 269 -3.25 3.39 17.47
N VAL A 270 -3.50 4.17 16.42
CA VAL A 270 -3.88 5.59 16.50
C VAL A 270 -5.28 5.85 16.00
N PHE A 271 -5.83 4.96 15.14
CA PHE A 271 -7.17 5.13 14.61
C PHE A 271 -7.82 3.77 14.29
N ALA A 272 -9.14 3.69 14.45
CA ALA A 272 -9.96 2.58 13.99
C ALA A 272 -11.13 3.13 13.15
N PHE A 273 -11.34 2.59 11.96
CA PHE A 273 -12.40 3.09 11.07
C PHE A 273 -13.81 2.78 11.58
N ASP A 274 -13.97 1.75 12.42
CA ASP A 274 -15.24 1.43 13.08
C ASP A 274 -15.76 2.60 13.94
N ASP A 275 -14.87 3.45 14.46
CA ASP A 275 -15.22 4.64 15.24
C ASP A 275 -15.96 5.72 14.41
N LEU A 276 -15.87 5.66 13.08
CA LEU A 276 -16.61 6.57 12.19
C LEU A 276 -18.10 6.28 12.15
N GLY A 277 -18.53 5.06 12.49
CA GLY A 277 -19.93 4.65 12.43
C GLY A 277 -20.55 4.64 11.04
N ILE A 278 -19.73 4.53 9.99
CA ILE A 278 -20.14 4.40 8.59
C ILE A 278 -19.67 3.05 8.05
N PRO A 279 -20.33 2.48 7.03
CA PRO A 279 -19.82 1.30 6.34
C PRO A 279 -18.45 1.59 5.73
N ILE A 280 -17.50 0.68 5.97
CA ILE A 280 -16.16 0.72 5.41
C ILE A 280 -16.04 -0.44 4.41
N ASP A 281 -15.58 -0.13 3.19
CA ASP A 281 -15.27 -1.16 2.20
C ASP A 281 -13.76 -1.45 2.18
N ASN A 282 -13.27 -1.96 1.12
CA ASN A 282 -11.91 -2.39 0.83
C ASN A 282 -10.94 -1.18 0.78
N ILE A 283 -10.63 -0.60 1.92
CA ILE A 283 -9.70 0.55 2.03
C ILE A 283 -8.28 0.07 1.77
N GLU A 284 -7.59 0.71 0.81
CA GLU A 284 -6.27 0.30 0.35
C GLU A 284 -5.27 1.44 0.18
N GLY A 285 -5.69 2.69 0.31
CA GLY A 285 -4.75 3.79 0.12
C GLY A 285 -4.99 4.98 1.04
N MET A 286 -3.90 5.62 1.46
CA MET A 286 -3.92 6.87 2.21
C MET A 286 -2.80 7.82 1.78
N THR A 287 -3.07 9.12 1.79
CA THR A 287 -2.07 10.16 1.51
C THR A 287 -2.39 11.43 2.27
N PHE A 288 -1.36 12.21 2.59
CA PHE A 288 -1.59 13.57 3.05
C PHE A 288 -2.15 14.43 1.93
N GLY A 289 -3.08 15.32 2.27
CA GLY A 289 -3.60 16.36 1.42
C GLY A 289 -3.08 17.74 1.80
N PRO A 290 -3.70 18.82 1.30
CA PRO A 290 -3.41 20.18 1.73
C PRO A 290 -3.80 20.36 3.20
N ASP A 291 -3.10 21.25 3.90
CA ASP A 291 -3.48 21.62 5.25
C ASP A 291 -4.87 22.27 5.26
N LEU A 292 -5.65 21.96 6.28
CA LEU A 292 -6.96 22.60 6.48
C LEU A 292 -6.80 24.08 6.84
N PRO A 293 -7.86 24.92 6.65
CA PRO A 293 -7.80 26.35 7.00
C PRO A 293 -7.45 26.63 8.47
N ASP A 294 -7.70 25.68 9.37
CA ASP A 294 -7.36 25.76 10.79
C ASP A 294 -5.95 25.25 11.12
N GLY A 295 -5.18 24.81 10.12
CA GLY A 295 -3.79 24.36 10.23
C GLY A 295 -3.62 22.87 10.52
N ARG A 296 -4.69 22.11 10.69
CA ARG A 296 -4.61 20.64 10.82
C ARG A 296 -4.21 19.98 9.50
N LYS A 297 -3.52 18.86 9.59
CA LYS A 297 -3.19 18.03 8.41
C LYS A 297 -4.42 17.30 7.91
N THR A 298 -4.55 17.15 6.60
CA THR A 298 -5.56 16.28 6.00
C THR A 298 -4.95 14.95 5.65
N LEU A 299 -5.62 13.86 6.04
CA LEU A 299 -5.36 12.52 5.54
C LEU A 299 -6.54 12.10 4.66
N VAL A 300 -6.27 11.84 3.38
CA VAL A 300 -7.25 11.35 2.42
C VAL A 300 -7.04 9.86 2.21
N ILE A 301 -8.12 9.12 2.27
CA ILE A 301 -8.17 7.67 2.25
C ILE A 301 -9.10 7.24 1.14
N VAL A 302 -8.78 6.14 0.46
CA VAL A 302 -9.60 5.61 -0.64
C VAL A 302 -9.78 4.10 -0.50
N SER A 303 -10.99 3.62 -0.87
CA SER A 303 -11.26 2.19 -1.04
C SER A 303 -11.29 1.79 -2.50
N ASP A 304 -10.88 0.57 -2.81
CA ASP A 304 -11.14 -0.07 -4.09
C ASP A 304 -12.45 -0.87 -4.04
N ASN A 305 -13.18 -0.86 -5.15
CA ASN A 305 -14.41 -1.62 -5.31
C ASN A 305 -14.22 -2.98 -6.00
N ASN A 306 -12.98 -3.37 -6.33
CA ASN A 306 -12.64 -4.61 -7.04
C ASN A 306 -13.51 -4.85 -8.29
N PHE A 307 -14.07 -3.77 -8.88
CA PHE A 307 -15.08 -3.82 -9.94
C PHE A 307 -16.28 -4.74 -9.61
N SER A 308 -16.56 -4.93 -8.34
CA SER A 308 -17.65 -5.75 -7.81
C SER A 308 -18.91 -4.92 -7.59
N ALA A 309 -20.07 -5.40 -8.02
CA ALA A 309 -21.34 -4.72 -7.75
C ALA A 309 -21.73 -4.69 -6.25
N GLY A 310 -21.05 -5.46 -5.43
CA GLY A 310 -21.27 -5.51 -3.97
C GLY A 310 -20.32 -4.60 -3.18
N GLN A 311 -19.37 -3.95 -3.84
CA GLN A 311 -18.38 -3.07 -3.23
C GLN A 311 -18.50 -1.64 -3.80
N PHE A 312 -17.89 -0.66 -3.13
CA PHE A 312 -17.97 0.73 -3.55
C PHE A 312 -16.62 1.44 -3.36
N THR A 313 -16.31 2.36 -4.28
CA THR A 313 -15.17 3.28 -4.11
C THR A 313 -15.60 4.42 -3.18
N GLN A 314 -14.88 4.59 -2.10
CA GLN A 314 -15.14 5.58 -1.05
C GLN A 314 -13.91 6.46 -0.84
N PHE A 315 -14.11 7.76 -0.73
CA PHE A 315 -13.09 8.70 -0.29
C PHE A 315 -13.47 9.22 1.10
N ILE A 316 -12.53 9.17 2.03
CA ILE A 316 -12.69 9.67 3.40
C ILE A 316 -11.58 10.68 3.67
N ALA A 317 -11.95 11.87 4.15
CA ALA A 317 -10.98 12.88 4.59
C ALA A 317 -11.00 12.98 6.12
N LEU A 318 -9.86 12.77 6.74
CA LEU A 318 -9.65 12.92 8.18
C LEU A 318 -8.82 14.18 8.46
N ALA A 319 -9.19 14.91 9.49
CA ALA A 319 -8.38 16.00 10.03
C ALA A 319 -7.50 15.47 11.15
N LEU A 320 -6.18 15.61 11.02
CA LEU A 320 -5.21 15.12 11.99
C LEU A 320 -4.63 16.25 12.83
N ASP A 321 -4.70 16.10 14.14
CA ASP A 321 -3.91 16.90 15.09
C ASP A 321 -2.55 16.23 15.25
N ILE A 322 -1.60 16.63 14.40
CA ILE A 322 -0.20 16.19 14.50
C ILE A 322 0.53 17.22 15.35
N GLU A 323 0.90 16.85 16.59
CA GLU A 323 1.79 17.69 17.37
C GLU A 323 3.16 17.76 16.66
N PRO A 324 3.75 18.97 16.50
CA PRO A 324 5.08 19.07 15.92
C PRO A 324 6.05 18.27 16.79
N ALA A 325 6.91 17.46 16.14
CA ALA A 325 7.98 16.74 16.82
C ALA A 325 8.80 17.73 17.65
N SER A 326 8.84 17.53 18.97
CA SER A 326 9.54 18.37 19.95
C SER A 326 11.06 18.28 19.80
#